data_4c750161ace82d41d19583a002ee7c66
#
_entry.id   4c750161ace82d41d19583a002ee7c66
#
_cell.length_a   1.000
_cell.length_b   1.000
_cell.length_c   1.000
_cell.angle_alpha   90.00
_cell.angle_beta   90.00
_cell.angle_gamma   90.00
#
_symmetry.space_group_name_H-M   'P 1'
#
loop_
_entity.id
_entity.type
_entity.pdbx_description
1 polymer ?
#
loop_
_entity_poly.entity_id
_entity_poly.type
_entity_poly.pdbx_seq_one_letter_code
_entity_poly.pdbx_strand_id
1 'polypeptide(L)'
;MSAAEYGYPDPPSSSPQWLSLAEAVFNTMVPRWDTTTCAGGLRWQIFSSNAGYDYKNSISNGGFFQLAARLGRYTGNQTYIDWAEKIWDWSAGVGLIDRNYAVFDGTDLKINCTGVDHTQWSYNVGMYLHGAATLYNYTNGSALWESRTSGLLKASNTFFSPFSNATDVMFEPA
;
A
#
# COMPACT_ATOMS: atom_id res chain seq x y z
N MET A 1 -2.96 -6.23 -11.99
CA MET A 1 -4.01 -5.17 -12.16
C MET A 1 -3.78 -4.31 -13.39
N SER A 2 -2.66 -3.64 -13.58
CA SER A 2 -2.52 -2.67 -14.70
C SER A 2 -2.84 -3.25 -16.07
N ALA A 3 -2.44 -4.48 -16.36
CA ALA A 3 -2.79 -5.12 -17.64
C ALA A 3 -4.32 -5.28 -17.83
N ALA A 4 -5.04 -5.65 -16.76
CA ALA A 4 -6.50 -5.75 -16.81
C ALA A 4 -7.19 -4.38 -16.96
N GLU A 5 -6.69 -3.35 -16.25
CA GLU A 5 -7.29 -2.02 -16.26
C GLU A 5 -7.06 -1.24 -17.55
N TYR A 6 -5.91 -1.41 -18.18
CA TYR A 6 -5.52 -0.66 -19.39
C TYR A 6 -5.76 -1.43 -20.69
N GLY A 7 -6.49 -2.55 -20.62
CA GLY A 7 -6.90 -3.29 -21.81
C GLY A 7 -5.74 -3.89 -22.61
N TYR A 8 -4.68 -4.33 -21.94
CA TYR A 8 -3.66 -5.13 -22.61
C TYR A 8 -4.31 -6.38 -23.20
N PRO A 9 -3.81 -6.86 -24.35
CA PRO A 9 -4.34 -8.08 -24.94
C PRO A 9 -4.42 -9.21 -23.93
N ASP A 10 -5.56 -9.84 -23.82
CA ASP A 10 -5.73 -10.98 -22.94
C ASP A 10 -4.79 -12.10 -23.34
N PRO A 11 -4.22 -12.84 -22.37
CA PRO A 11 -3.50 -14.06 -22.64
C PRO A 11 -4.39 -15.07 -23.40
N PRO A 12 -3.80 -16.04 -24.11
CA PRO A 12 -4.57 -17.13 -24.69
C PRO A 12 -5.51 -17.76 -23.66
N SER A 13 -6.68 -18.24 -24.09
CA SER A 13 -7.69 -18.84 -23.20
C SER A 13 -7.21 -20.04 -22.38
N SER A 14 -6.09 -20.66 -22.80
CA SER A 14 -5.38 -21.70 -22.06
C SER A 14 -4.52 -21.18 -20.89
N SER A 15 -4.38 -19.87 -20.75
CA SER A 15 -3.58 -19.21 -19.71
C SER A 15 -4.47 -18.42 -18.76
N PRO A 16 -4.05 -18.21 -17.50
CA PRO A 16 -4.79 -17.37 -16.58
C PRO A 16 -4.93 -15.93 -17.11
N GLN A 17 -6.13 -15.37 -17.00
CA GLN A 17 -6.42 -14.00 -17.40
C GLN A 17 -5.84 -12.99 -16.38
N TRP A 18 -5.58 -11.75 -16.81
CA TRP A 18 -4.94 -10.72 -15.97
C TRP A 18 -5.68 -10.45 -14.66
N LEU A 19 -7.02 -10.38 -14.71
CA LEU A 19 -7.83 -10.19 -13.52
C LEU A 19 -7.71 -11.38 -12.57
N SER A 20 -7.83 -12.59 -13.08
CA SER A 20 -7.72 -13.82 -12.27
C SER A 20 -6.35 -13.93 -11.58
N LEU A 21 -5.27 -13.50 -12.24
CA LEU A 21 -3.95 -13.44 -11.62
C LEU A 21 -3.89 -12.40 -10.48
N ALA A 22 -4.50 -11.23 -10.66
CA ALA A 22 -4.55 -10.22 -9.63
C ALA A 22 -5.37 -10.67 -8.41
N GLU A 23 -6.51 -11.33 -8.64
CA GLU A 23 -7.35 -11.92 -7.59
C GLU A 23 -6.62 -13.07 -6.87
N ALA A 24 -5.88 -13.91 -7.61
CA ALA A 24 -5.07 -14.96 -7.00
C ALA A 24 -4.00 -14.38 -6.06
N VAL A 25 -3.32 -13.29 -6.46
CA VAL A 25 -2.36 -12.60 -5.59
C VAL A 25 -3.05 -12.07 -4.33
N PHE A 26 -4.18 -11.39 -4.47
CA PHE A 26 -4.97 -10.91 -3.32
C PHE A 26 -5.32 -12.06 -2.38
N ASN A 27 -5.83 -13.17 -2.93
CA ASN A 27 -6.23 -14.35 -2.15
C ASN A 27 -5.06 -15.03 -1.43
N THR A 28 -3.82 -14.86 -1.90
CA THR A 28 -2.62 -15.31 -1.16
C THR A 28 -2.22 -14.37 -0.04
N MET A 29 -2.59 -13.09 -0.11
CA MET A 29 -2.28 -12.08 0.92
C MET A 29 -3.24 -12.16 2.11
N VAL A 30 -4.52 -12.42 1.87
CA VAL A 30 -5.56 -12.50 2.92
C VAL A 30 -5.17 -13.45 4.06
N PRO A 31 -4.80 -14.73 3.86
CA PRO A 31 -4.43 -15.64 4.95
C PRO A 31 -3.11 -15.29 5.61
N ARG A 32 -2.30 -14.41 5.02
CA ARG A 32 -1.05 -13.92 5.60
C ARG A 32 -1.24 -12.69 6.48
N TRP A 33 -2.46 -12.15 6.58
CA TRP A 33 -2.77 -11.07 7.50
C TRP A 33 -2.62 -11.56 8.94
N ASP A 34 -1.53 -11.16 9.59
CA ASP A 34 -1.14 -11.66 10.91
C ASP A 34 -1.71 -10.81 12.03
N THR A 35 -2.74 -11.32 12.67
CA THR A 35 -3.39 -10.68 13.84
C THR A 35 -2.76 -11.10 15.19
N THR A 36 -1.82 -12.02 15.19
CA THR A 36 -1.18 -12.51 16.41
C THR A 36 -0.20 -11.49 17.00
N THR A 37 0.31 -10.60 16.15
CA THR A 37 1.19 -9.51 16.53
C THR A 37 0.68 -8.19 15.94
N CYS A 38 0.83 -7.08 16.68
CA CYS A 38 0.50 -5.74 16.20
C CYS A 38 -0.95 -5.58 15.68
N ALA A 39 -1.87 -6.44 16.12
CA ALA A 39 -3.29 -6.45 15.76
C ALA A 39 -3.59 -6.53 14.23
N GLY A 40 -2.64 -6.94 13.41
CA GLY A 40 -2.81 -7.04 11.96
C GLY A 40 -1.52 -6.83 11.18
N GLY A 41 -1.66 -6.74 9.87
CA GLY A 41 -0.57 -6.43 8.95
C GLY A 41 0.13 -7.63 8.35
N LEU A 42 0.66 -7.44 7.14
CA LEU A 42 1.52 -8.41 6.48
C LEU A 42 2.96 -8.27 6.96
N ARG A 43 3.61 -9.41 7.18
CA ARG A 43 5.06 -9.47 7.37
C ARG A 43 5.77 -9.19 6.03
N TRP A 44 6.96 -8.59 6.10
CA TRP A 44 7.77 -8.36 4.90
C TRP A 44 8.14 -9.67 4.20
N GLN A 45 8.61 -10.65 4.96
CA GLN A 45 8.99 -11.94 4.42
C GLN A 45 7.88 -12.99 4.57
N ILE A 46 7.80 -13.92 3.60
CA ILE A 46 6.82 -15.00 3.61
C ILE A 46 7.29 -16.16 4.49
N PHE A 47 8.58 -16.48 4.43
CA PHE A 47 9.17 -17.61 5.13
C PHE A 47 9.88 -17.17 6.41
N SER A 48 9.62 -17.87 7.50
CA SER A 48 10.19 -17.58 8.82
C SER A 48 11.71 -17.73 8.90
N SER A 49 12.30 -18.44 7.95
CA SER A 49 13.77 -18.58 7.83
C SER A 49 14.44 -17.35 7.23
N ASN A 50 13.68 -16.43 6.64
CA ASN A 50 14.26 -15.26 5.98
C ASN A 50 14.49 -14.12 6.97
N ALA A 51 15.63 -13.44 6.81
CA ALA A 51 15.87 -12.18 7.53
C ALA A 51 14.78 -11.15 7.21
N GLY A 52 14.24 -10.48 8.24
CA GLY A 52 13.12 -9.56 8.10
C GLY A 52 11.74 -10.20 8.22
N TYR A 53 11.64 -11.49 8.57
CA TYR A 53 10.35 -12.12 8.88
C TYR A 53 9.64 -11.46 10.08
N ASP A 54 10.41 -10.93 11.04
CA ASP A 54 9.91 -10.21 12.22
C ASP A 54 9.60 -8.73 11.94
N TYR A 55 9.41 -8.35 10.67
CA TYR A 55 9.21 -6.97 10.26
C TYR A 55 7.91 -6.83 9.45
N LYS A 56 7.08 -5.85 9.82
CA LYS A 56 5.89 -5.44 9.05
C LYS A 56 6.16 -4.07 8.44
N ASN A 57 6.00 -3.94 7.13
CA ASN A 57 6.46 -2.74 6.44
C ASN A 57 5.45 -2.16 5.45
N SER A 58 5.71 -0.93 5.06
CA SER A 58 4.84 -0.16 4.19
C SER A 58 4.76 -0.72 2.78
N ILE A 59 5.84 -1.32 2.23
CA ILE A 59 5.75 -1.87 0.87
C ILE A 59 4.82 -3.07 0.80
N SER A 60 4.88 -4.00 1.76
CA SER A 60 4.00 -5.17 1.77
C SER A 60 2.54 -4.78 1.99
N ASN A 61 2.29 -3.90 2.95
CA ASN A 61 0.95 -3.48 3.32
C ASN A 61 0.37 -2.45 2.33
N GLY A 62 1.15 -1.50 1.86
CA GLY A 62 0.75 -0.55 0.82
C GLY A 62 0.49 -1.22 -0.52
N GLY A 63 1.29 -2.25 -0.88
CA GLY A 63 1.02 -3.07 -2.06
C GLY A 63 -0.30 -3.83 -1.96
N PHE A 64 -0.61 -4.39 -0.78
CA PHE A 64 -1.88 -5.06 -0.53
C PHE A 64 -3.06 -4.07 -0.54
N PHE A 65 -2.90 -2.90 0.10
CA PHE A 65 -3.87 -1.81 0.06
C PHE A 65 -4.19 -1.38 -1.37
N GLN A 66 -3.15 -1.06 -2.16
CA GLN A 66 -3.30 -0.64 -3.55
C GLN A 66 -3.98 -1.71 -4.41
N LEU A 67 -3.60 -2.99 -4.25
CA LEU A 67 -4.21 -4.09 -4.98
C LEU A 67 -5.69 -4.24 -4.63
N ALA A 68 -6.03 -4.20 -3.34
CA ALA A 68 -7.41 -4.27 -2.85
C ALA A 68 -8.26 -3.12 -3.39
N ALA A 69 -7.80 -1.88 -3.27
CA ALA A 69 -8.49 -0.70 -3.79
C ALA A 69 -8.79 -0.81 -5.29
N ARG A 70 -7.80 -1.24 -6.08
CA ARG A 70 -7.94 -1.38 -7.54
C ARG A 70 -8.87 -2.52 -7.93
N LEU A 71 -8.78 -3.67 -7.24
CA LEU A 71 -9.72 -4.79 -7.44
C LEU A 71 -11.14 -4.35 -7.11
N GLY A 72 -11.35 -3.66 -5.98
CA GLY A 72 -12.65 -3.15 -5.58
C GLY A 72 -13.25 -2.20 -6.63
N ARG A 73 -12.47 -1.23 -7.10
CA ARG A 73 -12.91 -0.30 -8.15
C ARG A 73 -13.22 -1.01 -9.47
N TYR A 74 -12.40 -1.97 -9.86
CA TYR A 74 -12.53 -2.65 -11.16
C TYR A 74 -13.69 -3.64 -11.18
N THR A 75 -13.91 -4.38 -10.09
CA THR A 75 -14.92 -5.45 -10.01
C THR A 75 -16.24 -5.00 -9.37
N GLY A 76 -16.25 -3.88 -8.65
CA GLY A 76 -17.39 -3.46 -7.83
C GLY A 76 -17.59 -4.32 -6.57
N ASN A 77 -16.70 -5.25 -6.26
CA ASN A 77 -16.83 -6.14 -5.11
C ASN A 77 -16.41 -5.45 -3.80
N GLN A 78 -17.38 -5.26 -2.90
CA GLN A 78 -17.19 -4.57 -1.64
C GLN A 78 -16.14 -5.22 -0.73
N THR A 79 -15.96 -6.54 -0.80
CA THR A 79 -14.95 -7.24 0.00
C THR A 79 -13.54 -6.68 -0.20
N TYR A 80 -13.19 -6.29 -1.43
CA TYR A 80 -11.88 -5.67 -1.69
C TYR A 80 -11.78 -4.27 -1.10
N ILE A 81 -12.87 -3.50 -1.12
CA ILE A 81 -12.93 -2.17 -0.50
C ILE A 81 -12.75 -2.27 1.02
N ASP A 82 -13.48 -3.19 1.66
CA ASP A 82 -13.38 -3.43 3.11
C ASP A 82 -11.95 -3.79 3.53
N TRP A 83 -11.27 -4.61 2.71
CA TRP A 83 -9.86 -4.93 2.93
C TRP A 83 -8.96 -3.71 2.75
N ALA A 84 -9.19 -2.88 1.74
CA ALA A 84 -8.40 -1.67 1.55
C ALA A 84 -8.55 -0.73 2.75
N GLU A 85 -9.76 -0.48 3.22
CA GLU A 85 -10.01 0.34 4.41
C GLU A 85 -9.34 -0.24 5.66
N LYS A 86 -9.48 -1.55 5.89
CA LYS A 86 -8.84 -2.25 7.00
C LYS A 86 -7.31 -2.11 6.98
N ILE A 87 -6.68 -2.24 5.81
CA ILE A 87 -5.23 -2.12 5.69
C ILE A 87 -4.79 -0.68 5.96
N TRP A 88 -5.52 0.30 5.42
CA TRP A 88 -5.25 1.71 5.68
C TRP A 88 -5.32 2.03 7.17
N ASP A 89 -6.42 1.64 7.82
CA ASP A 89 -6.66 1.94 9.23
C ASP A 89 -5.60 1.29 10.13
N TRP A 90 -5.20 0.04 9.81
CA TRP A 90 -4.11 -0.61 10.50
C TRP A 90 -2.77 0.15 10.29
N SER A 91 -2.44 0.53 9.06
CA SER A 91 -1.18 1.23 8.74
C SER A 91 -1.08 2.58 9.45
N ALA A 92 -2.17 3.32 9.50
CA ALA A 92 -2.25 4.56 10.26
C ALA A 92 -2.22 4.31 11.79
N GLY A 93 -2.90 3.26 12.24
CA GLY A 93 -2.99 2.89 13.66
C GLY A 93 -1.64 2.48 14.28
N VAL A 94 -0.77 1.81 13.53
CA VAL A 94 0.58 1.44 14.00
C VAL A 94 1.63 2.52 13.71
N GLY A 95 1.24 3.63 13.06
CA GLY A 95 2.11 4.76 12.79
C GLY A 95 2.97 4.66 11.54
N LEU A 96 2.72 3.70 10.65
CA LEU A 96 3.38 3.66 9.34
C LEU A 96 2.95 4.83 8.44
N ILE A 97 1.76 5.35 8.66
CA ILE A 97 1.28 6.61 8.09
C ILE A 97 1.01 7.55 9.26
N ASP A 98 1.73 8.66 9.33
CA ASP A 98 1.53 9.63 10.40
C ASP A 98 0.39 10.61 10.11
N ARG A 99 0.11 11.51 11.08
CA ARG A 99 -0.92 12.54 10.95
C ARG A 99 -0.67 13.56 9.83
N ASN A 100 0.55 13.66 9.33
CA ASN A 100 0.94 14.52 8.22
C ASN A 100 1.01 13.75 6.90
N TYR A 101 0.60 12.48 6.90
CA TYR A 101 0.65 11.55 5.78
C TYR A 101 2.06 11.18 5.31
N ALA A 102 3.10 11.40 6.15
CA ALA A 102 4.40 10.80 5.90
C ALA A 102 4.29 9.27 6.02
N VAL A 103 4.87 8.55 5.07
CA VAL A 103 4.86 7.09 5.04
C VAL A 103 6.24 6.58 5.38
N PHE A 104 6.34 5.88 6.49
CA PHE A 104 7.57 5.34 7.05
C PHE A 104 7.80 3.89 6.64
N ASP A 105 9.03 3.40 6.76
CA ASP A 105 9.41 2.11 6.20
C ASP A 105 8.70 0.93 6.87
N GLY A 106 8.79 0.80 8.19
CA GLY A 106 8.19 -0.34 8.85
C GLY A 106 8.36 -0.36 10.37
N THR A 107 8.01 -1.51 10.97
CA THR A 107 8.04 -1.71 12.42
C THR A 107 8.39 -3.15 12.77
N ASP A 108 9.09 -3.35 13.89
CA ASP A 108 9.55 -4.65 14.35
C ASP A 108 8.54 -5.31 15.29
N LEU A 109 8.27 -6.59 15.07
CA LEU A 109 7.39 -7.40 15.90
C LEU A 109 7.94 -7.63 17.32
N LYS A 110 9.26 -7.62 17.50
CA LYS A 110 9.90 -7.83 18.81
C LYS A 110 9.55 -6.75 19.83
N ILE A 111 9.20 -5.57 19.33
CA ILE A 111 8.70 -4.45 20.14
C ILE A 111 7.19 -4.25 20.01
N ASN A 112 6.49 -5.27 19.52
CA ASN A 112 5.04 -5.24 19.30
C ASN A 112 4.57 -3.99 18.52
N CYS A 113 5.33 -3.60 17.51
CA CYS A 113 5.08 -2.43 16.64
C CYS A 113 4.97 -1.09 17.39
N THR A 114 5.57 -0.93 18.57
CA THR A 114 5.53 0.32 19.34
C THR A 114 6.56 1.36 18.87
N GLY A 115 7.49 0.97 17.99
CA GLY A 115 8.47 1.84 17.36
C GLY A 115 8.45 1.68 15.86
N VAL A 116 8.59 2.77 15.15
CA VAL A 116 8.56 2.82 13.67
C VAL A 116 9.93 3.25 13.16
N ASP A 117 10.42 2.58 12.13
CA ASP A 117 11.55 3.05 11.34
C ASP A 117 11.06 4.20 10.44
N HIS A 118 11.51 5.41 10.78
CA HIS A 118 11.07 6.64 10.13
C HIS A 118 11.75 6.91 8.77
N THR A 119 12.52 5.96 8.25
CA THR A 119 13.02 6.04 6.87
C THR A 119 11.85 6.14 5.89
N GLN A 120 11.96 7.05 4.95
CA GLN A 120 10.93 7.28 3.94
C GLN A 120 11.48 6.89 2.56
N TRP A 121 10.66 6.18 1.79
CA TRP A 121 10.96 5.76 0.43
C TRP A 121 9.83 6.19 -0.51
N SER A 122 10.17 6.70 -1.68
CA SER A 122 9.19 7.18 -2.66
C SER A 122 8.21 6.08 -3.08
N TYR A 123 8.65 4.84 -3.20
CA TYR A 123 7.78 3.72 -3.57
C TYR A 123 6.74 3.41 -2.49
N ASN A 124 7.05 3.61 -1.20
CA ASN A 124 6.09 3.39 -0.11
C ASN A 124 4.92 4.39 -0.20
N VAL A 125 5.21 5.68 -0.27
CA VAL A 125 4.16 6.70 -0.42
C VAL A 125 3.41 6.53 -1.74
N GLY A 126 4.08 6.13 -2.82
CA GLY A 126 3.47 5.87 -4.12
C GLY A 126 2.42 4.75 -4.08
N MET A 127 2.63 3.67 -3.32
CA MET A 127 1.66 2.60 -3.14
C MET A 127 0.39 3.09 -2.43
N TYR A 128 0.54 3.83 -1.33
CA TYR A 128 -0.60 4.37 -0.60
C TYR A 128 -1.32 5.47 -1.39
N LEU A 129 -0.59 6.35 -2.07
CA LEU A 129 -1.16 7.41 -2.90
C LEU A 129 -2.01 6.82 -4.03
N HIS A 130 -1.51 5.82 -4.73
CA HIS A 130 -2.25 5.16 -5.81
C HIS A 130 -3.53 4.49 -5.29
N GLY A 131 -3.47 3.77 -4.17
CA GLY A 131 -4.65 3.15 -3.57
C GLY A 131 -5.67 4.19 -3.09
N ALA A 132 -5.23 5.26 -2.41
CA ALA A 132 -6.08 6.33 -1.93
C ALA A 132 -6.78 7.08 -3.09
N ALA A 133 -6.05 7.42 -4.14
CA ALA A 133 -6.61 8.05 -5.34
C ALA A 133 -7.63 7.12 -6.05
N THR A 134 -7.38 5.81 -6.04
CA THR A 134 -8.32 4.81 -6.56
C THR A 134 -9.63 4.81 -5.77
N LEU A 135 -9.56 4.85 -4.44
CA LEU A 135 -10.75 4.90 -3.58
C LEU A 135 -11.45 6.27 -3.64
N TYR A 136 -10.72 7.36 -3.79
CA TYR A 136 -11.30 8.67 -4.05
C TYR A 136 -12.18 8.65 -5.33
N ASN A 137 -11.65 8.07 -6.41
CA ASN A 137 -12.40 7.88 -7.65
C ASN A 137 -13.60 6.94 -7.47
N TYR A 138 -13.40 5.77 -6.82
CA TYR A 138 -14.45 4.79 -6.57
C TYR A 138 -15.61 5.35 -5.75
N THR A 139 -15.32 6.16 -4.75
CA THR A 139 -16.33 6.77 -3.86
C THR A 139 -16.93 8.06 -4.41
N ASN A 140 -16.67 8.37 -5.67
CA ASN A 140 -17.15 9.59 -6.34
C ASN A 140 -16.83 10.88 -5.57
N GLY A 141 -15.60 10.99 -5.07
CA GLY A 141 -15.12 12.20 -4.44
C GLY A 141 -15.37 12.30 -2.92
N SER A 142 -15.36 11.17 -2.21
CA SER A 142 -15.47 11.18 -0.75
C SER A 142 -14.43 12.10 -0.10
N ALA A 143 -14.88 13.01 0.78
CA ALA A 143 -14.02 13.94 1.50
C ALA A 143 -12.91 13.24 2.32
N LEU A 144 -13.18 12.01 2.81
CA LEU A 144 -12.19 11.20 3.51
C LEU A 144 -11.04 10.83 2.57
N TRP A 145 -11.36 10.28 1.39
CA TRP A 145 -10.33 9.85 0.44
C TRP A 145 -9.68 11.02 -0.30
N GLU A 146 -10.37 12.14 -0.44
CA GLU A 146 -9.78 13.40 -0.90
C GLU A 146 -8.68 13.87 0.06
N SER A 147 -8.97 13.92 1.36
CA SER A 147 -8.00 14.31 2.39
C SER A 147 -6.78 13.38 2.41
N ARG A 148 -7.01 12.05 2.37
CA ARG A 148 -5.95 11.04 2.35
C ARG A 148 -5.06 11.17 1.11
N THR A 149 -5.67 11.34 -0.07
CA THR A 149 -4.95 11.50 -1.33
C THR A 149 -4.15 12.79 -1.39
N SER A 150 -4.77 13.92 -1.03
CA SER A 150 -4.13 15.23 -1.02
C SER A 150 -2.99 15.30 0.00
N GLY A 151 -3.19 14.67 1.17
CA GLY A 151 -2.18 14.58 2.22
C GLY A 151 -0.95 13.80 1.77
N LEU A 152 -1.16 12.60 1.20
CA LEU A 152 -0.06 11.77 0.66
C LEU A 152 0.67 12.48 -0.48
N LEU A 153 -0.06 13.13 -1.39
CA LEU A 153 0.55 13.91 -2.48
C LEU A 153 1.41 15.05 -1.93
N LYS A 154 0.94 15.75 -0.91
CA LYS A 154 1.72 16.79 -0.24
C LYS A 154 2.95 16.22 0.47
N ALA A 155 2.81 15.09 1.17
CA ALA A 155 3.92 14.43 1.85
C ALA A 155 4.98 13.93 0.88
N SER A 156 4.60 13.51 -0.33
CA SER A 156 5.54 13.04 -1.36
C SER A 156 6.50 14.14 -1.86
N ASN A 157 6.21 15.41 -1.60
CA ASN A 157 7.11 16.52 -1.97
C ASN A 157 8.48 16.43 -1.28
N THR A 158 8.60 15.67 -0.18
CA THR A 158 9.89 15.41 0.47
C THR A 158 10.90 14.74 -0.46
N PHE A 159 10.45 14.04 -1.50
CA PHE A 159 11.30 13.35 -2.49
C PHE A 159 11.70 14.22 -3.68
N PHE A 160 11.21 15.46 -3.73
CA PHE A 160 11.50 16.36 -4.85
C PHE A 160 12.24 17.60 -4.35
N SER A 161 13.12 18.12 -5.20
CA SER A 161 13.88 19.35 -4.91
C SER A 161 14.68 19.29 -3.59
N PRO A 162 15.51 18.26 -3.37
CA PRO A 162 16.24 18.06 -2.10
C PRO A 162 17.26 19.17 -1.82
N PHE A 163 17.68 19.90 -2.86
CA PHE A 163 18.64 21.01 -2.81
C PHE A 163 18.10 22.22 -3.57
N SER A 164 18.54 23.41 -3.20
CA SER A 164 18.09 24.68 -3.80
C SER A 164 18.35 24.78 -5.32
N ASN A 165 19.31 24.03 -5.85
CA ASN A 165 19.67 23.98 -7.27
C ASN A 165 19.17 22.72 -8.00
N ALA A 166 18.36 21.88 -7.33
CA ALA A 166 17.85 20.62 -7.85
C ALA A 166 16.31 20.61 -7.86
N THR A 167 15.72 21.65 -8.49
CA THR A 167 14.26 21.79 -8.59
C THR A 167 13.67 20.65 -9.43
N ASP A 168 12.60 20.04 -8.95
CA ASP A 168 11.86 18.94 -9.57
C ASP A 168 12.68 17.66 -9.84
N VAL A 169 13.83 17.53 -9.19
CA VAL A 169 14.63 16.30 -9.24
C VAL A 169 14.16 15.38 -8.12
N MET A 170 13.78 14.16 -8.48
CA MET A 170 13.42 13.13 -7.52
C MET A 170 14.67 12.59 -6.81
N PHE A 171 14.58 12.42 -5.51
CA PHE A 171 15.67 11.95 -4.65
C PHE A 171 15.16 10.91 -3.66
N GLU A 172 15.92 9.83 -3.46
CA GLU A 172 15.67 8.88 -2.37
C GLU A 172 16.60 9.24 -1.20
N PRO A 173 16.06 9.69 -0.06
CA PRO A 173 16.86 9.87 1.14
C PRO A 173 17.20 8.48 1.71
N ALA A 174 18.40 7.99 1.47
CA ALA A 174 18.91 6.76 2.06
C ALA A 174 19.58 7.02 3.40
#